data_4e9acfae4c5216d51469ba3c7cbd7371
#
_entry.id   4e9acfae4c5216d51469ba3c7cbd7371
#
_cell.length_a   1.000
_cell.length_b   1.000
_cell.length_c   1.000
_cell.angle_alpha   90.00
_cell.angle_beta   90.00
_cell.angle_gamma   90.00
#
_symmetry.space_group_name_H-M   'P 1'
#
loop_
_entity.id
_entity.type
_entity.pdbx_description
1 polymer ?
#
loop_
_entity_poly.entity_id
_entity_poly.type
_entity_poly.pdbx_seq_one_letter_code
_entity_poly.pdbx_strand_id
1 'polypeptide(L)'
;MQNNPKDFIYLDETGAEYLINQKVKGVGIDSIGIERNQAKYPTHKKLLRNNILILEGIRLNKTTKGNFILFLALIKISGSDGIPARAYILKKNEIESYLNRI
;
A
#
# COMPACT_ATOMS: atom_id res chain seq x y z
N MET A 1 -7.02 14.00 2.94
CA MET A 1 -5.55 14.10 2.71
C MET A 1 -4.94 14.98 3.79
N GLN A 2 -3.76 14.65 4.23
CA GLN A 2 -3.09 15.39 5.28
C GLN A 2 -2.38 16.62 4.76
N ASN A 3 -2.58 17.75 5.43
CA ASN A 3 -2.02 19.02 5.01
C ASN A 3 -0.59 19.26 5.55
N ASN A 4 -0.19 18.54 6.60
CA ASN A 4 1.12 18.67 7.21
C ASN A 4 1.87 17.33 7.13
N PRO A 5 2.97 17.26 6.34
CA PRO A 5 3.73 16.01 6.20
C PRO A 5 4.30 15.46 7.51
N LYS A 6 4.44 16.31 8.54
CA LYS A 6 4.95 15.87 9.85
C LYS A 6 3.90 15.16 10.70
N ASP A 7 2.62 15.34 10.37
CA ASP A 7 1.49 14.81 11.15
C ASP A 7 0.68 13.78 10.39
N PHE A 8 1.26 13.15 9.39
CA PHE A 8 0.55 12.15 8.60
C PHE A 8 0.26 10.88 9.41
N ILE A 9 -0.82 10.21 9.04
CA ILE A 9 -1.18 8.92 9.62
C ILE A 9 -0.16 7.87 9.18
N TYR A 10 0.22 7.00 10.09
CA TYR A 10 1.20 5.96 9.83
C TYR A 10 0.80 4.65 10.48
N LEU A 11 1.46 3.58 10.08
CA LEU A 11 1.29 2.25 10.66
C LEU A 11 2.41 2.02 11.67
N ASP A 12 2.06 1.81 12.94
CA ASP A 12 3.06 1.55 13.95
C ASP A 12 3.49 0.07 13.95
N GLU A 13 4.44 -0.24 14.83
CA GLU A 13 4.98 -1.60 14.94
C GLU A 13 3.90 -2.63 15.26
N THR A 14 2.95 -2.30 16.12
CA THR A 14 1.86 -3.22 16.47
C THR A 14 0.91 -3.45 15.31
N GLY A 15 0.64 -2.42 14.52
CA GLY A 15 -0.13 -2.55 13.30
C GLY A 15 0.57 -3.43 12.27
N ALA A 16 1.89 -3.29 12.14
CA ALA A 16 2.68 -4.14 11.26
C ALA A 16 2.59 -5.61 11.70
N GLU A 17 2.70 -5.89 12.98
CA GLU A 17 2.55 -7.25 13.51
C GLU A 17 1.19 -7.83 13.21
N TYR A 18 0.13 -7.03 13.34
CA TYR A 18 -1.21 -7.47 12.98
C TYR A 18 -1.29 -7.89 11.52
N LEU A 19 -0.75 -7.09 10.61
CA LEU A 19 -0.75 -7.41 9.18
C LEU A 19 0.06 -8.68 8.87
N ILE A 20 1.18 -8.86 9.54
CA ILE A 20 1.99 -10.07 9.40
C ILE A 20 1.17 -11.31 9.81
N ASN A 21 0.46 -11.22 10.94
CA ASN A 21 -0.38 -12.32 11.43
C ASN A 21 -1.55 -12.61 10.51
N GLN A 22 -2.06 -11.61 9.80
CA GLN A 22 -3.11 -11.78 8.80
C GLN A 22 -2.58 -12.34 7.47
N LYS A 23 -1.26 -12.48 7.34
CA LYS A 23 -0.60 -13.02 6.15
C LYS A 23 -0.95 -12.26 4.87
N VAL A 24 -1.07 -10.94 4.97
CA VAL A 24 -1.29 -10.08 3.80
C VAL A 24 -0.05 -10.10 2.89
N LYS A 25 -0.25 -9.91 1.61
CA LYS A 25 0.85 -9.86 0.64
C LYS A 25 1.41 -8.46 0.45
N GLY A 26 0.64 -7.46 0.83
CA GLY A 26 1.05 -6.07 0.71
C GLY A 26 0.14 -5.17 1.52
N VAL A 27 0.57 -3.94 1.68
CA VAL A 27 -0.20 -2.88 2.34
C VAL A 27 0.01 -1.58 1.59
N GLY A 28 -1.08 -0.86 1.36
CA GLY A 28 -1.04 0.46 0.76
C GLY A 28 -1.55 1.51 1.72
N ILE A 29 -0.99 2.70 1.66
CA ILE A 29 -1.38 3.79 2.54
C ILE A 29 -1.48 5.10 1.76
N ASP A 30 -2.50 5.89 2.08
CA ASP A 30 -2.70 7.23 1.54
C ASP A 30 -1.95 8.24 2.41
N SER A 31 -0.64 8.10 2.45
CA SER A 31 0.27 8.98 3.18
C SER A 31 1.61 8.97 2.46
N ILE A 32 2.45 9.96 2.77
CA ILE A 32 3.78 10.05 2.16
C ILE A 32 4.71 8.91 2.56
N GLY A 33 4.38 8.21 3.65
CA GLY A 33 5.14 7.05 4.09
C GLY A 33 4.32 6.17 4.99
N ILE A 34 4.71 4.89 5.11
CA ILE A 34 4.03 3.93 5.97
C ILE A 34 4.37 4.15 7.45
N GLU A 35 5.48 4.81 7.73
CA GLU A 35 6.05 4.92 9.07
C GLU A 35 6.44 6.36 9.40
N ARG A 36 6.31 6.74 10.67
CA ARG A 36 6.67 8.06 11.16
C ARG A 36 7.16 7.99 12.61
N ASN A 37 8.28 8.67 12.88
CA ASN A 37 8.79 8.90 14.24
C ASN A 37 9.01 7.63 15.07
N GLN A 38 9.33 6.53 14.44
CA GLN A 38 9.73 5.31 15.13
C GLN A 38 11.23 5.09 14.94
N ALA A 39 11.96 4.97 16.05
CA ALA A 39 13.40 4.75 15.99
C ALA A 39 13.71 3.43 15.28
N LYS A 40 14.68 3.45 14.37
CA LYS A 40 15.16 2.27 13.63
C LYS A 40 14.15 1.66 12.66
N TYR A 41 13.05 2.36 12.37
CA TYR A 41 12.07 1.97 11.36
C TYR A 41 11.53 0.54 11.53
N PRO A 42 10.94 0.20 12.70
CA PRO A 42 10.48 -1.18 12.94
C PRO A 42 9.36 -1.63 12.00
N THR A 43 8.47 -0.72 11.60
CA THR A 43 7.37 -1.06 10.67
C THR A 43 7.92 -1.51 9.32
N HIS A 44 8.81 -0.72 8.71
CA HIS A 44 9.44 -1.09 7.44
C HIS A 44 10.17 -2.42 7.54
N LYS A 45 10.98 -2.58 8.59
CA LYS A 45 11.78 -3.78 8.78
C LYS A 45 10.92 -5.02 8.92
N LYS A 46 9.87 -4.96 9.74
CA LYS A 46 8.99 -6.10 9.98
C LYS A 46 8.23 -6.50 8.71
N LEU A 47 7.68 -5.53 8.01
CA LEU A 47 6.94 -5.78 6.78
C LEU A 47 7.86 -6.39 5.70
N LEU A 48 9.02 -5.78 5.47
CA LEU A 48 9.94 -6.25 4.44
C LEU A 48 10.54 -7.61 4.76
N ARG A 49 10.84 -7.90 6.03
CA ARG A 49 11.34 -9.21 6.45
C ARG A 49 10.32 -10.33 6.24
N ASN A 50 9.05 -9.97 6.21
CA ASN A 50 7.96 -10.93 5.96
C ASN A 50 7.47 -10.89 4.52
N ASN A 51 8.24 -10.27 3.63
CA ASN A 51 7.93 -10.18 2.19
C ASN A 51 6.59 -9.49 1.90
N ILE A 52 6.24 -8.50 2.73
CA ILE A 52 5.03 -7.71 2.54
C ILE A 52 5.39 -6.47 1.72
N LEU A 53 4.75 -6.30 0.58
CA LEU A 53 4.93 -5.14 -0.28
C LEU A 53 4.37 -3.90 0.40
N ILE A 54 5.11 -2.79 0.33
CA ILE A 54 4.69 -1.50 0.87
C ILE A 54 4.42 -0.55 -0.30
N LEU A 55 3.20 -0.02 -0.37
CA LEU A 55 2.80 0.95 -1.37
C LEU A 55 2.43 2.26 -0.66
N GLU A 56 3.22 3.29 -0.89
CA GLU A 56 3.07 4.59 -0.22
C GLU A 56 2.59 5.65 -1.20
N GLY A 57 1.96 6.70 -0.67
CA GLY A 57 1.58 7.85 -1.48
C GLY A 57 0.45 7.60 -2.47
N ILE A 58 -0.39 6.61 -2.23
CA ILE A 58 -1.56 6.37 -3.07
C ILE A 58 -2.70 7.31 -2.69
N ARG A 59 -3.65 7.49 -3.59
CA ARG A 59 -4.81 8.34 -3.34
C ARG A 59 -6.06 7.49 -3.17
N LEU A 60 -6.63 7.55 -1.98
CA LEU A 60 -7.82 6.77 -1.63
C LEU A 60 -9.06 7.63 -1.38
N ASN A 61 -8.98 8.93 -1.64
CA ASN A 61 -10.05 9.87 -1.34
C ASN A 61 -11.38 9.60 -2.07
N LYS A 62 -11.33 8.88 -3.17
CA LYS A 62 -12.53 8.46 -3.91
C LYS A 62 -12.84 6.97 -3.76
N THR A 63 -12.11 6.30 -2.90
CA THR A 63 -12.25 4.86 -2.69
C THR A 63 -13.09 4.61 -1.45
N THR A 64 -14.07 3.74 -1.57
CA THR A 64 -14.88 3.30 -0.44
C THR A 64 -14.42 1.92 0.01
N LYS A 65 -14.84 1.53 1.21
CA LYS A 65 -14.55 0.19 1.72
C LYS A 65 -15.17 -0.87 0.80
N GLY A 66 -14.43 -1.91 0.50
CA GLY A 66 -14.91 -2.98 -0.36
C GLY A 66 -13.79 -3.88 -0.84
N ASN A 67 -14.16 -4.78 -1.72
CA ASN A 67 -13.24 -5.71 -2.35
C ASN A 67 -12.92 -5.24 -3.77
N PHE A 68 -11.63 -5.14 -4.04
CA PHE A 68 -11.12 -4.63 -5.32
C PHE A 68 -10.00 -5.53 -5.81
N ILE A 69 -9.72 -5.44 -7.09
CA ILE A 69 -8.50 -6.00 -7.66
C ILE A 69 -7.53 -4.86 -7.89
N LEU A 70 -6.32 -5.01 -7.36
CA LEU A 70 -5.25 -4.01 -7.48
C LEU A 70 -4.34 -4.40 -8.64
N PHE A 71 -4.12 -3.45 -9.53
CA PHE A 71 -3.13 -3.56 -10.61
C PHE A 71 -1.99 -2.60 -10.33
N LEU A 72 -0.78 -3.11 -10.34
CA LEU A 72 0.43 -2.30 -10.15
C LEU A 72 1.29 -2.37 -11.39
N ALA A 73 1.58 -1.21 -11.96
CA ALA A 73 2.56 -1.07 -13.03
C ALA A 73 3.82 -0.46 -12.43
N LEU A 74 4.89 -1.24 -12.39
CA LEU A 74 6.14 -0.84 -11.78
C LEU A 74 7.12 -0.37 -12.84
N ILE A 75 7.84 0.73 -12.54
CA ILE A 75 8.99 1.14 -13.35
C ILE A 75 10.21 0.43 -12.79
N LYS A 76 10.82 -0.44 -13.59
CA LYS A 76 11.97 -1.22 -13.14
C LYS A 76 13.23 -0.34 -13.15
N ILE A 77 13.74 -0.01 -11.97
CA ILE A 77 14.97 0.75 -11.79
C ILE A 77 15.92 -0.10 -10.96
N SER A 78 17.02 -0.51 -11.57
CA SER A 78 18.01 -1.35 -10.91
C SER A 78 18.71 -0.58 -9.78
N GLY A 79 18.84 -1.20 -8.60
CA GLY A 79 19.57 -0.63 -7.47
C GLY A 79 18.82 0.44 -6.68
N SER A 80 17.55 0.64 -6.93
CA SER A 80 16.71 1.57 -6.17
C SER A 80 16.19 0.96 -4.88
N ASP A 81 16.10 1.78 -3.82
CA ASP A 81 15.44 1.38 -2.56
C ASP A 81 13.93 1.33 -2.71
N GLY A 82 13.39 2.11 -3.61
CA GLY A 82 11.98 2.11 -3.96
C GLY A 82 11.82 2.50 -5.40
N ILE A 83 10.70 2.15 -5.99
CA ILE A 83 10.39 2.45 -7.38
C ILE A 83 9.04 3.10 -7.50
N PRO A 84 8.87 4.06 -8.43
CA PRO A 84 7.56 4.59 -8.76
C PRO A 84 6.66 3.48 -9.28
N ALA A 85 5.39 3.55 -8.91
CA ALA A 85 4.39 2.60 -9.38
C ALA A 85 3.12 3.34 -9.77
N ARG A 86 2.44 2.82 -10.76
CA ARG A 86 1.09 3.25 -11.08
C ARG A 86 0.13 2.21 -10.55
N ALA A 87 -0.83 2.66 -9.73
CA ALA A 87 -1.77 1.77 -9.07
C ALA A 87 -3.18 2.04 -9.56
N TYR A 88 -3.88 0.98 -9.91
CA TYR A 88 -5.30 1.05 -10.28
C TYR A 88 -6.06 0.02 -9.48
N ILE A 89 -7.25 0.39 -9.04
CA ILE A 89 -8.18 -0.58 -8.45
C ILE A 89 -9.45 -0.63 -9.26
N LEU A 90 -9.98 -1.83 -9.43
CA LEU A 90 -11.27 -2.05 -10.06
C LEU A 90 -12.11 -2.93 -9.16
N LYS A 91 -13.40 -2.64 -9.10
CA LYS A 91 -14.34 -3.53 -8.41
C LYS A 91 -14.42 -4.85 -9.17
N LYS A 92 -14.51 -5.93 -8.43
CA LYS A 92 -14.55 -7.27 -9.02
C LYS A 92 -15.68 -7.42 -10.04
N ASN A 93 -16.86 -6.89 -9.75
CA ASN A 93 -18.00 -6.94 -10.66
C ASN A 93 -17.78 -6.13 -11.93
N GLU A 94 -17.02 -5.05 -11.89
CA GLU A 94 -16.67 -4.27 -13.08
C GLU A 94 -15.83 -5.08 -14.05
N ILE A 95 -14.88 -5.84 -13.52
CA ILE A 95 -14.02 -6.72 -14.32
C ILE A 95 -14.84 -7.83 -14.96
N GLU A 96 -15.71 -8.48 -14.20
CA GLU A 96 -16.59 -9.52 -14.70
C GLU A 96 -17.50 -9.01 -15.82
N SER A 97 -18.07 -7.81 -15.62
CA SER A 97 -18.91 -7.16 -16.63
C SER A 97 -18.13 -6.89 -17.92
N TYR A 98 -16.88 -6.43 -17.80
CA TYR A 98 -16.01 -6.18 -18.96
C TYR A 98 -15.72 -7.48 -19.71
N LEU A 99 -15.35 -8.53 -19.01
CA LEU A 99 -15.03 -9.83 -19.61
C LEU A 99 -16.23 -10.43 -20.34
N ASN A 100 -17.43 -10.21 -19.83
CA ASN A 100 -18.67 -10.71 -20.45
C ASN A 100 -19.03 -9.98 -21.75
N ARG A 101 -18.38 -8.85 -22.04
CA ARG A 101 -18.61 -8.10 -23.29
C ARG A 101 -17.71 -8.54 -24.43
N ILE A 102 -16.68 -9.29 -24.11
CA ILE A 102 -15.78 -9.82 -25.10
C ILE A 102 -16.27 -11.21 -25.50
#